data_e7272d3b904739252a4aedf2912bc708
#
_entry.id   e7272d3b904739252a4aedf2912bc708
#
_cell.length_a   1.000
_cell.length_b   1.000
_cell.length_c   1.000
_cell.angle_alpha   90.00
_cell.angle_beta   90.00
_cell.angle_gamma   90.00
#
_symmetry.space_group_name_H-M   'P 1'
#
loop_
_entity.id
_entity.type
_entity.pdbx_description
1 polymer ?
#
loop_
_entity_poly.entity_id
_entity_poly.type
_entity_poly.pdbx_seq_one_letter_code
_entity_poly.pdbx_strand_id
1 'polypeptide(L)' 'MEYMRVDFDLDDIRDVLANGNVVGQTETELTLPSNYYVITLSGNGYTPASWSGVVAGTLPGNPQRIRFAKI' A
#
# COMPACT_ATOMS: atom_id res chain seq x y z
N MET A 1 7.76 3.31 -13.78
CA MET A 1 6.66 3.51 -12.81
C MET A 1 6.11 2.16 -12.42
N GLU A 2 6.00 1.93 -11.14
CA GLU A 2 5.50 0.67 -10.61
C GLU A 2 4.04 0.79 -10.21
N TYR A 3 3.40 -0.36 -10.02
CA TYR A 3 1.98 -0.45 -9.65
C TYR A 3 1.85 -1.22 -8.35
N MET A 4 1.04 -0.71 -7.44
CA MET A 4 0.85 -1.28 -6.11
C MET A 4 -0.61 -1.18 -5.73
N ARG A 5 -1.12 -2.19 -5.03
CA ARG A 5 -2.46 -2.15 -4.46
C ARG A 5 -2.38 -2.60 -3.00
N VAL A 6 -2.92 -1.79 -2.13
CA VAL A 6 -3.00 -2.10 -0.70
C VAL A 6 -4.44 -2.43 -0.36
N ASP A 7 -4.69 -3.66 0.07
CA ASP A 7 -6.02 -4.12 0.47
C ASP A 7 -6.13 -4.05 1.99
N PHE A 8 -7.26 -3.56 2.48
CA PHE A 8 -7.54 -3.45 3.90
C PHE A 8 -9.01 -3.79 4.18
N ASP A 9 -9.89 -2.80 4.19
CA ASP A 9 -11.32 -2.96 4.45
C ASP A 9 -12.08 -2.06 3.50
N LEU A 10 -13.01 -2.64 2.74
CA LEU A 10 -13.80 -1.89 1.76
C LEU A 10 -14.69 -0.83 2.41
N ASP A 11 -15.03 -1.00 3.70
CA ASP A 11 -15.83 -0.06 4.44
C ASP A 11 -15.00 0.93 5.28
N ASP A 12 -13.66 0.84 5.20
CA ASP A 12 -12.76 1.70 5.96
C ASP A 12 -11.57 2.06 5.08
N ILE A 13 -11.79 3.01 4.18
CA ILE A 13 -10.74 3.45 3.24
C ILE A 13 -9.74 4.32 3.99
N ARG A 14 -8.47 3.96 3.89
CA ARG A 14 -7.36 4.66 4.55
C ARG A 14 -6.39 5.22 3.54
N ASP A 15 -5.67 6.27 3.92
CA ASP A 15 -4.53 6.74 3.15
C ASP A 15 -3.40 5.73 3.26
N VAL A 16 -2.73 5.50 2.14
CA VAL A 16 -1.53 4.67 2.08
C VAL A 16 -0.32 5.59 2.11
N LEU A 17 0.60 5.32 3.04
CA LEU A 17 1.83 6.07 3.15
C LEU A 17 3.00 5.20 2.71
N ALA A 18 3.84 5.76 1.85
CA ALA A 18 5.10 5.15 1.43
C ALA A 18 6.24 6.01 1.96
N ASN A 19 7.05 5.42 2.83
CA ASN A 19 8.14 6.13 3.53
C ASN A 19 7.66 7.41 4.22
N GLY A 20 6.44 7.37 4.79
CA GLY A 20 5.85 8.48 5.51
C GLY A 20 5.10 9.50 4.65
N ASN A 21 5.05 9.32 3.33
CA ASN A 21 4.36 10.24 2.42
C ASN A 21 3.11 9.57 1.85
N VAL A 22 2.00 10.31 1.83
CA VAL A 22 0.75 9.81 1.26
C VAL A 22 0.92 9.62 -0.25
N VAL A 23 0.65 8.42 -0.73
CA VAL A 23 0.75 8.08 -2.16
C VAL A 23 -0.60 7.72 -2.78
N GLY A 24 -1.63 7.58 -1.97
CA GLY A 24 -2.98 7.26 -2.42
C GLY A 24 -3.80 6.65 -1.31
N GLN A 25 -4.75 5.81 -1.67
CA GLN A 25 -5.67 5.18 -0.72
C GLN A 25 -5.72 3.68 -0.91
N THR A 26 -6.20 2.97 0.12
CA THR A 26 -6.45 1.54 0.06
C THR A 26 -7.54 1.22 -0.97
N GLU A 27 -7.55 -0.03 -1.44
CA GLU A 27 -8.55 -0.56 -2.36
C GLU A 27 -8.51 0.08 -3.76
N THR A 28 -7.39 0.74 -4.11
CA THR A 28 -7.17 1.29 -5.45
C THR A 28 -5.76 0.98 -5.91
N GLU A 29 -5.57 0.88 -7.23
CA GLU A 29 -4.23 0.70 -7.79
C GLU A 29 -3.48 2.03 -7.73
N LEU A 30 -2.27 1.99 -7.20
CA LEU A 30 -1.40 3.14 -7.02
C LEU A 30 -0.19 3.03 -7.92
N THR A 31 0.38 4.17 -8.28
CA THR A 31 1.61 4.23 -9.06
C THR A 31 2.69 4.96 -8.27
N LEU A 32 3.93 4.46 -8.35
CA LEU A 32 5.08 5.06 -7.68
C LEU A 32 6.35 4.57 -8.37
N PRO A 33 7.49 5.30 -8.19
CA PRO A 33 8.77 4.86 -8.76
C PRO A 33 9.22 3.53 -8.13
N SER A 34 10.03 2.77 -8.87
CA SER A 34 10.68 1.58 -8.32
C SER A 34 11.58 1.96 -7.16
N ASN A 35 11.39 1.32 -6.01
CA ASN A 35 12.21 1.59 -4.83
C ASN A 35 11.89 0.58 -3.73
N TYR A 36 12.67 0.63 -2.67
CA TYR A 36 12.33 0.00 -1.41
C TYR A 36 11.39 0.93 -0.64
N TYR A 37 10.27 0.39 -0.17
CA TYR A 37 9.28 1.17 0.56
C TYR A 37 8.92 0.54 1.89
N VAL A 38 8.65 1.38 2.87
CA VAL A 38 7.95 1.01 4.10
C VAL A 38 6.53 1.55 3.96
N ILE A 39 5.56 0.64 3.90
CA ILE A 39 4.16 0.96 3.64
C ILE A 39 3.38 0.89 4.95
N THR A 40 2.65 1.95 5.24
CA THR A 40 1.77 2.05 6.41
C THR A 40 0.42 2.62 5.98
N LEU A 41 -0.55 2.58 6.90
CA LEU A 41 -1.86 3.20 6.69
C LEU A 41 -2.02 4.37 7.65
N SER A 42 -2.88 5.31 7.31
CA SER A 42 -3.27 6.37 8.23
C SER A 42 -4.07 5.79 9.41
N GLY A 43 -3.95 6.42 10.57
CA GLY A 43 -4.64 5.98 11.77
C GLY A 43 -4.01 4.74 12.40
N ASN A 44 -4.84 3.97 13.13
CA ASN A 44 -4.40 2.78 13.84
C ASN A 44 -5.44 1.66 13.70
N GLY A 45 -5.27 0.57 14.43
CA GLY A 45 -6.24 -0.53 14.43
C GLY A 45 -6.05 -1.47 13.23
N TYR A 46 -4.83 -1.66 12.77
CA TYR A 46 -4.52 -2.58 11.70
C TYR A 46 -3.25 -3.39 12.00
N THR A 47 -3.10 -4.51 11.34
CA THR A 47 -1.94 -5.37 11.44
C THR A 47 -1.54 -5.89 10.05
N PRO A 48 -0.26 -6.08 9.75
CA PRO A 48 0.91 -5.74 10.58
C PRO A 48 1.08 -4.23 10.74
N ALA A 49 1.99 -3.79 11.60
CA ALA A 49 2.23 -2.36 11.81
C ALA A 49 2.76 -1.67 10.54
N SER A 50 3.51 -2.41 9.73
CA SER A 50 4.02 -1.93 8.45
C SER A 50 4.34 -3.11 7.54
N TRP A 51 4.42 -2.84 6.25
CA TRP A 51 4.99 -3.76 5.27
C TRP A 51 6.21 -3.09 4.67
N SER A 52 7.27 -3.84 4.45
CA SER A 52 8.47 -3.30 3.81
C SER A 52 9.01 -4.25 2.76
N GLY A 53 9.52 -3.69 1.68
CA GLY A 53 10.08 -4.46 0.59
C GLY A 53 10.32 -3.62 -0.65
N VAL A 54 10.88 -4.25 -1.67
CA VAL A 54 11.12 -3.61 -2.97
C VAL A 54 9.87 -3.75 -3.82
N VAL A 55 9.42 -2.62 -4.38
CA VAL A 55 8.34 -2.60 -5.37
C VAL A 55 8.98 -2.40 -6.74
N ALA A 56 9.00 -3.46 -7.54
CA ALA A 56 9.61 -3.47 -8.86
C ALA A 56 9.03 -4.61 -9.69
N GLY A 57 9.15 -4.50 -11.01
CA GLY A 57 8.70 -5.55 -11.94
C GLY A 57 7.19 -5.72 -12.01
N THR A 58 6.43 -4.69 -11.66
CA THR A 58 4.96 -4.72 -11.66
C THR A 58 4.40 -4.23 -12.98
N LEU A 59 3.13 -4.56 -13.24
CA LEU A 59 2.41 -4.17 -14.46
C LEU A 59 1.02 -3.64 -14.09
N PRO A 60 0.42 -2.80 -14.96
CA PRO A 60 -1.00 -2.46 -14.81
C PRO A 60 -1.83 -3.74 -14.81
N GLY A 61 -2.76 -3.85 -13.87
CA GLY A 61 -3.56 -5.06 -13.71
C GLY A 61 -2.85 -6.22 -13.02
N ASN A 62 -1.56 -6.09 -12.75
CA ASN A 62 -0.78 -7.07 -11.98
C ASN A 62 0.16 -6.34 -11.01
N PRO A 63 -0.42 -5.58 -10.06
CA PRO A 63 0.36 -4.78 -9.13
C PRO A 63 0.99 -5.62 -8.02
N GLN A 64 1.95 -5.04 -7.32
CA GLN A 64 2.39 -5.57 -6.04
C GLN A 64 1.23 -5.46 -5.05
N ARG A 65 0.74 -6.59 -4.58
CA ARG A 65 -0.36 -6.62 -3.62
C ARG A 65 0.17 -6.69 -2.21
N ILE A 66 -0.37 -5.82 -1.37
CA ILE A 66 -0.03 -5.72 0.06
C ILE A 66 -1.35 -5.77 0.81
N ARG A 67 -1.41 -6.60 1.87
CA ARG A 67 -2.64 -6.75 2.63
C ARG A 67 -2.42 -6.41 4.09
N PHE A 68 -3.25 -5.54 4.60
CA PHE A 68 -3.39 -5.28 6.02
C PHE A 68 -4.74 -5.82 6.49
N ALA A 69 -4.82 -6.17 7.75
CA ALA A 69 -6.05 -6.65 8.35
C ALA A 69 -6.48 -5.70 9.46
N LYS A 70 -7.78 -5.55 9.63
CA LYS A 70 -8.34 -4.75 10.71
C LYS A 70 -8.27 -5.53 12.02
N ILE A 71 -7.87 -4.84 13.08
CA ILE A 71 -7.82 -5.41 14.41
C ILE A 71 -9.11 -5.07 15.16
#